data_c0fb62b79bb181354643ef79625d8032
#
_entry.id   c0fb62b79bb181354643ef79625d8032
#
_cell.length_a   1.000
_cell.length_b   1.000
_cell.length_c   1.000
_cell.angle_alpha   90.00
_cell.angle_beta   90.00
_cell.angle_gamma   90.00
#
_symmetry.space_group_name_H-M   'P 1'
#
loop_
_entity.id
_entity.type
_entity.pdbx_description
1 polymer ?
#
loop_
_entity_poly.entity_id
_entity_poly.type
_entity_poly.pdbx_seq_one_letter_code
_entity_poly.pdbx_strand_id
1 'polypeptide(L)'
;MKKYLAEGIVIFASIFASFSVENFRQNSIEKEELNDAVITLGDEIISNIAFTKEHLKQVKNMLYLTDQVVNEFNTITLKDAYQIHTENPFIFFIIENGEIEYNTKYQDNYNVFGWWNAWEPVDIFFQSMLYSGKLLEIKNKKLRNEIESIYTKQEERVSGMAGITKDISKDITAWFESEKNNFDYDITHSELFDNHKNQKLKNLMKRRQSNLESRVNDIANYLQALNNVVLLISTEYKKLEG
;
A
#
# COMPACT_ATOMS: atom_id res chain seq x y z
N MET A 1 55.21 14.71 -47.87
CA MET A 1 54.21 15.40 -47.04
C MET A 1 52.77 14.96 -47.33
N LYS A 2 52.24 15.01 -48.57
CA LYS A 2 50.83 14.64 -48.85
C LYS A 2 50.44 13.20 -48.47
N LYS A 3 51.36 12.20 -48.58
CA LYS A 3 51.10 10.82 -48.22
C LYS A 3 50.87 10.63 -46.69
N TYR A 4 51.68 11.23 -45.86
CA TYR A 4 51.55 11.16 -44.39
C TYR A 4 50.33 11.92 -43.89
N LEU A 5 49.91 12.98 -44.58
CA LEU A 5 48.67 13.71 -44.27
C LEU A 5 47.45 12.82 -44.56
N ALA A 6 47.46 12.11 -45.72
CA ALA A 6 46.36 11.18 -46.03
C ALA A 6 46.27 10.01 -45.06
N GLU A 7 47.43 9.41 -44.68
CA GLU A 7 47.50 8.34 -43.69
C GLU A 7 46.96 8.81 -42.31
N GLY A 8 47.36 10.02 -41.88
CA GLY A 8 46.84 10.62 -40.63
C GLY A 8 45.33 10.83 -40.64
N ILE A 9 44.77 11.32 -41.77
CA ILE A 9 43.33 11.49 -41.95
C ILE A 9 42.58 10.14 -41.85
N VAL A 10 43.09 9.11 -42.49
CA VAL A 10 42.48 7.75 -42.46
C VAL A 10 42.50 7.17 -41.05
N ILE A 11 43.61 7.28 -40.34
CA ILE A 11 43.72 6.82 -38.95
C ILE A 11 42.72 7.57 -38.05
N PHE A 12 42.67 8.92 -38.15
CA PHE A 12 41.75 9.76 -37.39
C PHE A 12 40.29 9.41 -37.68
N ALA A 13 39.93 9.25 -38.95
CA ALA A 13 38.58 8.85 -39.37
C ALA A 13 38.18 7.47 -38.84
N SER A 14 39.12 6.53 -38.85
CA SER A 14 38.89 5.16 -38.33
C SER A 14 38.67 5.16 -36.80
N ILE A 15 39.48 5.93 -36.07
CA ILE A 15 39.33 6.07 -34.61
C ILE A 15 37.98 6.76 -34.29
N PHE A 16 37.67 7.85 -35.00
CA PHE A 16 36.40 8.57 -34.80
C PHE A 16 35.19 7.68 -35.12
N ALA A 17 35.24 6.90 -36.21
CA ALA A 17 34.17 5.96 -36.55
C ALA A 17 34.01 4.87 -35.47
N SER A 18 35.12 4.33 -34.95
CA SER A 18 35.09 3.34 -33.87
C SER A 18 34.46 3.89 -32.59
N PHE A 19 34.81 5.12 -32.17
CA PHE A 19 34.19 5.78 -31.04
C PHE A 19 32.71 6.08 -31.26
N SER A 20 32.33 6.47 -32.48
CA SER A 20 30.94 6.74 -32.82
C SER A 20 30.05 5.48 -32.74
N VAL A 21 30.59 4.34 -33.25
CA VAL A 21 29.91 3.05 -33.19
C VAL A 21 29.78 2.58 -31.73
N GLU A 22 30.84 2.71 -30.92
CA GLU A 22 30.83 2.29 -29.53
C GLU A 22 29.84 3.16 -28.71
N ASN A 23 29.85 4.49 -28.90
CA ASN A 23 28.88 5.36 -28.26
C ASN A 23 27.43 5.03 -28.65
N PHE A 24 27.19 4.68 -29.91
CA PHE A 24 25.87 4.27 -30.36
C PHE A 24 25.43 2.96 -29.69
N ARG A 25 26.33 1.98 -29.62
CA ARG A 25 26.09 0.70 -28.94
C ARG A 25 25.81 0.91 -27.47
N GLN A 26 26.61 1.72 -26.79
CA GLN A 26 26.46 2.04 -25.37
C GLN A 26 25.09 2.70 -25.07
N ASN A 27 24.74 3.71 -25.87
CA ASN A 27 23.45 4.39 -25.75
C ASN A 27 22.24 3.44 -25.99
N SER A 28 22.40 2.43 -26.86
CA SER A 28 21.35 1.43 -27.11
C SER A 28 21.17 0.51 -25.91
N ILE A 29 22.27 0.04 -25.31
CA ILE A 29 22.26 -0.80 -24.11
C ILE A 29 21.63 -0.04 -22.93
N GLU A 30 22.04 1.20 -22.69
CA GLU A 30 21.50 2.03 -21.60
C GLU A 30 19.99 2.26 -21.74
N LYS A 31 19.51 2.44 -22.98
CA LYS A 31 18.06 2.58 -23.23
C LYS A 31 17.30 1.28 -22.97
N GLU A 32 17.86 0.15 -23.34
CA GLU A 32 17.28 -1.17 -23.11
C GLU A 32 17.22 -1.46 -21.61
N GLU A 33 18.31 -1.25 -20.88
CA GLU A 33 18.37 -1.40 -19.44
C GLU A 33 17.37 -0.49 -18.70
N LEU A 34 17.19 0.77 -19.15
CA LEU A 34 16.20 1.69 -18.58
C LEU A 34 14.78 1.19 -18.88
N ASN A 35 14.52 0.72 -20.11
CA ASN A 35 13.22 0.17 -20.50
C ASN A 35 12.86 -1.03 -19.61
N ASP A 36 13.77 -1.98 -19.43
CA ASP A 36 13.53 -3.15 -18.58
C ASP A 36 13.34 -2.79 -17.12
N ALA A 37 14.11 -1.82 -16.61
CA ALA A 37 13.93 -1.30 -15.26
C ALA A 37 12.55 -0.68 -15.05
N VAL A 38 12.07 0.14 -16.00
CA VAL A 38 10.74 0.77 -15.90
C VAL A 38 9.62 -0.26 -16.00
N ILE A 39 9.77 -1.28 -16.84
CA ILE A 39 8.80 -2.39 -16.95
C ILE A 39 8.74 -3.18 -15.64
N THR A 40 9.89 -3.53 -15.05
CA THR A 40 9.96 -4.24 -13.77
C THR A 40 9.34 -3.41 -12.63
N LEU A 41 9.55 -2.10 -12.62
CA LEU A 41 8.84 -1.20 -11.71
C LEU A 41 7.33 -1.24 -11.94
N GLY A 42 6.89 -1.32 -13.19
CA GLY A 42 5.48 -1.49 -13.55
C GLY A 42 4.89 -2.78 -12.97
N ASP A 43 5.62 -3.88 -12.99
CA ASP A 43 5.20 -5.16 -12.40
C ASP A 43 5.10 -5.06 -10.85
N GLU A 44 6.01 -4.34 -10.16
CA GLU A 44 5.90 -4.03 -8.72
C GLU A 44 4.64 -3.19 -8.44
N ILE A 45 4.36 -2.17 -9.24
CA ILE A 45 3.17 -1.33 -9.09
C ILE A 45 1.88 -2.15 -9.30
N ILE A 46 1.86 -3.09 -10.25
CA ILE A 46 0.73 -4.00 -10.47
C ILE A 46 0.50 -4.89 -9.24
N SER A 47 1.55 -5.39 -8.61
CA SER A 47 1.46 -6.12 -7.35
C SER A 47 0.87 -5.23 -6.23
N ASN A 48 1.33 -3.99 -6.14
CA ASN A 48 0.79 -3.02 -5.18
C ASN A 48 -0.67 -2.65 -5.46
N ILE A 49 -1.12 -2.66 -6.71
CA ILE A 49 -2.55 -2.50 -7.06
C ILE A 49 -3.38 -3.65 -6.50
N ALA A 50 -2.92 -4.89 -6.62
CA ALA A 50 -3.62 -6.05 -6.08
C ALA A 50 -3.70 -6.00 -4.55
N PHE A 51 -2.58 -5.72 -3.87
CA PHE A 51 -2.53 -5.48 -2.43
C PHE A 51 -3.48 -4.36 -1.99
N THR A 52 -3.44 -3.21 -2.68
CA THR A 52 -4.26 -2.04 -2.34
C THR A 52 -5.76 -2.32 -2.50
N LYS A 53 -6.17 -3.09 -3.51
CA LYS A 53 -7.58 -3.50 -3.70
C LYS A 53 -8.07 -4.36 -2.55
N GLU A 54 -7.29 -5.35 -2.13
CA GLU A 54 -7.67 -6.21 -1.01
C GLU A 54 -7.69 -5.43 0.30
N HIS A 55 -6.68 -4.58 0.53
CA HIS A 55 -6.62 -3.73 1.70
C HIS A 55 -7.81 -2.74 1.77
N LEU A 56 -8.19 -2.14 0.63
CA LEU A 56 -9.38 -1.28 0.54
C LEU A 56 -10.66 -2.03 0.92
N LYS A 57 -10.81 -3.28 0.46
CA LYS A 57 -11.95 -4.15 0.82
C LYS A 57 -11.99 -4.37 2.32
N GLN A 58 -10.85 -4.73 2.93
CA GLN A 58 -10.77 -4.96 4.38
C GLN A 58 -11.11 -3.70 5.18
N VAL A 59 -10.60 -2.54 4.79
CA VAL A 59 -10.90 -1.27 5.48
C VAL A 59 -12.37 -0.87 5.31
N LYS A 60 -12.99 -1.13 4.15
CA LYS A 60 -14.44 -0.95 3.97
C LYS A 60 -15.25 -1.88 4.88
N ASN A 61 -14.84 -3.13 5.05
CA ASN A 61 -15.50 -4.06 5.96
C ASN A 61 -15.36 -3.62 7.43
N MET A 62 -14.17 -3.08 7.81
CA MET A 62 -13.98 -2.46 9.14
C MET A 62 -14.89 -1.25 9.34
N LEU A 63 -15.03 -0.39 8.33
CA LEU A 63 -15.93 0.76 8.37
C LEU A 63 -17.37 0.30 8.52
N TYR A 64 -17.82 -0.66 7.70
CA TYR A 64 -19.18 -1.19 7.77
C TYR A 64 -19.52 -1.74 9.17
N LEU A 65 -18.64 -2.56 9.76
CA LEU A 65 -18.83 -3.02 11.14
C LEU A 65 -18.92 -1.85 12.12
N THR A 66 -18.02 -0.88 11.99
CA THR A 66 -17.98 0.27 12.90
C THR A 66 -19.25 1.12 12.79
N ASP A 67 -19.79 1.31 11.59
CA ASP A 67 -21.04 2.01 11.32
C ASP A 67 -22.22 1.33 12.01
N GLN A 68 -22.33 -0.01 11.89
CA GLN A 68 -23.39 -0.76 12.59
C GLN A 68 -23.29 -0.60 14.11
N VAL A 69 -22.08 -0.71 14.65
CA VAL A 69 -21.85 -0.51 16.10
C VAL A 69 -22.19 0.90 16.55
N VAL A 70 -21.87 1.93 15.77
CA VAL A 70 -22.22 3.34 16.14
C VAL A 70 -23.72 3.57 16.09
N ASN A 71 -24.39 3.07 15.05
CA ASN A 71 -25.83 3.24 14.84
C ASN A 71 -26.66 2.50 15.88
N GLU A 72 -26.26 1.28 16.22
CA GLU A 72 -26.99 0.41 17.15
C GLU A 72 -26.30 0.30 18.52
N PHE A 73 -25.52 1.31 18.91
CA PHE A 73 -24.60 1.24 20.05
C PHE A 73 -25.23 0.72 21.33
N ASN A 74 -26.49 1.06 21.60
CA ASN A 74 -27.16 0.67 22.85
C ASN A 74 -27.66 -0.78 22.86
N THR A 75 -27.88 -1.38 21.70
CA THR A 75 -28.54 -2.70 21.53
C THR A 75 -27.61 -3.77 21.00
N ILE A 76 -26.64 -3.42 20.16
CA ILE A 76 -25.73 -4.37 19.53
C ILE A 76 -24.88 -5.09 20.58
N THR A 77 -24.73 -6.40 20.43
CA THR A 77 -23.84 -7.23 21.24
C THR A 77 -22.49 -7.44 20.56
N LEU A 78 -21.48 -7.91 21.30
CA LEU A 78 -20.19 -8.26 20.73
C LEU A 78 -20.33 -9.45 19.75
N LYS A 79 -21.26 -10.35 20.04
CA LYS A 79 -21.60 -11.49 19.17
C LYS A 79 -22.19 -11.04 17.84
N ASP A 80 -23.08 -10.03 17.84
CA ASP A 80 -23.62 -9.43 16.61
C ASP A 80 -22.52 -8.76 15.78
N ALA A 81 -21.62 -8.03 16.44
CA ALA A 81 -20.46 -7.43 15.78
C ALA A 81 -19.57 -8.51 15.10
N TYR A 82 -19.40 -9.66 15.73
CA TYR A 82 -18.70 -10.79 15.15
C TYR A 82 -19.43 -11.44 13.99
N GLN A 83 -20.75 -11.51 14.03
CA GLN A 83 -21.53 -12.00 12.90
C GLN A 83 -21.35 -11.11 11.68
N ILE A 84 -21.41 -9.80 11.87
CA ILE A 84 -21.12 -8.82 10.79
C ILE A 84 -19.72 -9.02 10.24
N HIS A 85 -18.72 -9.24 11.11
CA HIS A 85 -17.35 -9.54 10.69
C HIS A 85 -17.25 -10.87 9.93
N THR A 86 -17.99 -11.89 10.29
CA THR A 86 -17.99 -13.18 9.59
C THR A 86 -18.51 -13.05 8.16
N GLU A 87 -19.50 -12.20 7.94
CA GLU A 87 -20.08 -11.90 6.62
C GLU A 87 -19.20 -10.93 5.82
N ASN A 88 -18.46 -10.05 6.51
CA ASN A 88 -17.60 -9.02 5.94
C ASN A 88 -16.18 -9.07 6.58
N PRO A 89 -15.38 -10.10 6.28
CA PRO A 89 -14.14 -10.36 6.99
C PRO A 89 -13.05 -9.35 6.64
N PHE A 90 -12.25 -8.99 7.67
CA PHE A 90 -11.09 -8.11 7.53
C PHE A 90 -9.90 -8.52 8.42
N ILE A 91 -10.06 -9.50 9.32
CA ILE A 91 -8.96 -10.04 10.11
C ILE A 91 -8.43 -11.27 9.39
N PHE A 92 -7.31 -11.14 8.73
CA PHE A 92 -6.60 -12.27 8.16
C PHE A 92 -5.69 -12.92 9.21
N PHE A 93 -5.41 -14.20 9.03
CA PHE A 93 -4.54 -14.90 9.97
C PHE A 93 -3.47 -15.78 9.30
N ILE A 94 -3.67 -16.17 8.06
CA ILE A 94 -2.63 -16.83 7.24
C ILE A 94 -2.63 -16.21 5.85
N ILE A 95 -1.43 -16.03 5.28
CA ILE A 95 -1.20 -15.78 3.86
C ILE A 95 -0.31 -16.90 3.37
N GLU A 96 -0.90 -17.93 2.78
CA GLU A 96 -0.16 -19.01 2.12
C GLU A 96 -0.38 -18.94 0.62
N ASN A 97 0.71 -18.98 -0.16
CA ASN A 97 0.68 -18.97 -1.63
C ASN A 97 -0.15 -17.82 -2.26
N GLY A 98 -0.27 -16.68 -1.57
CA GLY A 98 -1.06 -15.53 -2.03
C GLY A 98 -2.55 -15.62 -1.72
N GLU A 99 -3.01 -16.68 -1.07
CA GLU A 99 -4.38 -16.80 -0.59
C GLU A 99 -4.50 -16.24 0.84
N ILE A 100 -5.59 -15.50 1.09
CA ILE A 100 -5.86 -14.88 2.39
C ILE A 100 -6.93 -15.67 3.10
N GLU A 101 -6.57 -16.26 4.24
CA GLU A 101 -7.54 -16.84 5.16
C GLU A 101 -7.93 -15.84 6.25
N TYR A 102 -9.23 -15.68 6.47
CA TYR A 102 -9.77 -14.76 7.47
C TYR A 102 -10.11 -15.49 8.77
N ASN A 103 -9.69 -14.90 9.89
CA ASN A 103 -10.12 -15.35 11.22
C ASN A 103 -11.49 -14.74 11.55
N THR A 104 -12.56 -15.50 11.30
CA THR A 104 -13.95 -15.11 11.59
C THR A 104 -14.52 -15.80 12.82
N LYS A 105 -13.69 -16.58 13.54
CA LYS A 105 -14.16 -17.38 14.68
C LYS A 105 -14.41 -16.52 15.92
N TYR A 106 -15.66 -16.49 16.37
CA TYR A 106 -16.03 -15.80 17.60
C TYR A 106 -15.33 -16.37 18.83
N GLN A 107 -14.92 -15.48 19.73
CA GLN A 107 -14.36 -15.78 21.04
C GLN A 107 -14.77 -14.69 22.04
N ASP A 108 -15.28 -15.08 23.22
CA ASP A 108 -15.80 -14.16 24.25
C ASP A 108 -14.79 -13.13 24.76
N ASN A 109 -13.52 -13.48 24.72
CA ASN A 109 -12.40 -12.60 25.17
C ASN A 109 -11.63 -11.96 24.02
N TYR A 110 -12.15 -11.97 22.82
CA TYR A 110 -11.49 -11.38 21.67
C TYR A 110 -12.10 -10.02 21.31
N ASN A 111 -11.25 -9.02 21.13
CA ASN A 111 -11.66 -7.67 20.75
C ASN A 111 -11.52 -7.46 19.25
N VAL A 112 -12.61 -7.62 18.50
CA VAL A 112 -12.66 -7.37 17.04
C VAL A 112 -12.30 -5.93 16.66
N PHE A 113 -12.47 -4.96 17.57
CA PHE A 113 -12.15 -3.55 17.34
C PHE A 113 -10.67 -3.21 17.60
N GLY A 114 -9.91 -4.13 18.19
CA GLY A 114 -8.45 -3.98 18.37
C GLY A 114 -7.67 -4.09 17.06
N TRP A 115 -8.29 -4.55 15.99
CA TRP A 115 -7.65 -4.75 14.70
C TRP A 115 -7.57 -3.44 13.90
N TRP A 116 -6.48 -3.23 13.16
CA TRP A 116 -6.23 -1.96 12.46
C TRP A 116 -5.65 -2.09 11.04
N ASN A 117 -5.26 -3.28 10.59
CA ASN A 117 -4.64 -3.59 9.30
C ASN A 117 -3.45 -2.69 8.97
N ALA A 118 -2.24 -3.20 9.08
CA ALA A 118 -1.01 -2.53 8.70
C ALA A 118 -1.01 -2.18 7.20
N TRP A 119 -0.36 -1.09 6.84
CA TRP A 119 -0.14 -0.69 5.46
C TRP A 119 1.32 -0.97 5.10
N GLU A 120 1.57 -1.94 4.23
CA GLU A 120 2.91 -2.47 3.93
C GLU A 120 3.01 -2.82 2.44
N PRO A 121 2.95 -1.84 1.50
CA PRO A 121 3.17 -2.09 0.09
C PRO A 121 4.64 -2.46 -0.18
N VAL A 122 4.90 -3.08 -1.32
CA VAL A 122 6.27 -3.40 -1.75
C VAL A 122 6.88 -2.19 -2.46
N ASP A 123 8.11 -1.82 -2.09
CA ASP A 123 8.85 -0.68 -2.67
C ASP A 123 10.31 -1.02 -3.04
N ILE A 124 10.68 -2.30 -3.00
CA ILE A 124 12.07 -2.75 -3.13
C ILE A 124 12.66 -2.29 -4.47
N PHE A 125 11.91 -2.43 -5.56
CA PHE A 125 12.40 -2.10 -6.88
C PHE A 125 12.46 -0.58 -7.10
N PHE A 126 11.47 0.16 -6.60
CA PHE A 126 11.51 1.61 -6.59
C PHE A 126 12.75 2.15 -5.85
N GLN A 127 13.05 1.62 -4.66
CA GLN A 127 14.25 1.98 -3.90
C GLN A 127 15.52 1.68 -4.67
N SER A 128 15.59 0.53 -5.35
CA SER A 128 16.72 0.18 -6.21
C SER A 128 16.92 1.20 -7.33
N MET A 129 15.87 1.60 -8.04
CA MET A 129 15.92 2.62 -9.09
C MET A 129 16.31 4.00 -8.56
N LEU A 130 15.84 4.36 -7.36
CA LEU A 130 16.17 5.61 -6.71
C LEU A 130 17.68 5.67 -6.37
N TYR A 131 18.20 4.65 -5.69
CA TYR A 131 19.61 4.61 -5.27
C TYR A 131 20.59 4.44 -6.43
N SER A 132 20.22 3.75 -7.50
CA SER A 132 21.05 3.64 -8.71
C SER A 132 21.03 4.87 -9.60
N GLY A 133 20.13 5.83 -9.35
CA GLY A 133 19.92 7.01 -10.20
C GLY A 133 19.09 6.74 -11.46
N LYS A 134 18.69 5.50 -11.76
CA LYS A 134 17.90 5.14 -12.95
C LYS A 134 16.56 5.86 -13.03
N LEU A 135 15.98 6.23 -11.88
CA LEU A 135 14.76 7.02 -11.85
C LEU A 135 14.93 8.40 -12.53
N LEU A 136 16.11 9.01 -12.42
CA LEU A 136 16.42 10.31 -13.04
C LEU A 136 16.60 10.21 -14.56
N GLU A 137 16.88 9.04 -15.10
CA GLU A 137 17.05 8.80 -16.53
C GLU A 137 15.70 8.78 -17.29
N ILE A 138 14.59 8.60 -16.57
CA ILE A 138 13.22 8.68 -17.14
C ILE A 138 13.02 10.10 -17.67
N LYS A 139 12.96 10.25 -19.01
CA LYS A 139 12.87 11.56 -19.67
C LYS A 139 11.52 12.22 -19.48
N ASN A 140 10.45 11.46 -19.43
CA ASN A 140 9.12 11.98 -19.16
C ASN A 140 9.01 12.44 -17.71
N LYS A 141 9.08 13.76 -17.51
CA LYS A 141 8.97 14.37 -16.17
C LYS A 141 7.64 14.05 -15.47
N LYS A 142 6.55 13.95 -16.24
CA LYS A 142 5.24 13.63 -15.66
C LYS A 142 5.26 12.22 -15.08
N LEU A 143 5.71 11.22 -15.86
CA LEU A 143 5.82 9.83 -15.39
C LEU A 143 6.73 9.75 -14.15
N ARG A 144 7.91 10.37 -14.19
CA ARG A 144 8.85 10.38 -13.06
C ARG A 144 8.24 10.96 -11.79
N ASN A 145 7.56 12.11 -11.90
CA ASN A 145 6.91 12.75 -10.76
C ASN A 145 5.74 11.93 -10.20
N GLU A 146 4.97 11.27 -11.06
CA GLU A 146 3.88 10.39 -10.64
C GLU A 146 4.43 9.14 -9.92
N ILE A 147 5.51 8.53 -10.45
CA ILE A 147 6.22 7.43 -9.77
C ILE A 147 6.70 7.88 -8.39
N GLU A 148 7.43 8.99 -8.29
CA GLU A 148 7.90 9.52 -7.01
C GLU A 148 6.72 9.76 -6.05
N SER A 149 5.64 10.36 -6.54
CA SER A 149 4.46 10.70 -5.74
C SER A 149 3.79 9.48 -5.11
N ILE A 150 3.67 8.36 -5.83
CA ILE A 150 3.00 7.15 -5.31
C ILE A 150 3.83 6.45 -4.23
N TYR A 151 5.16 6.51 -4.28
CA TYR A 151 6.06 5.90 -3.29
C TYR A 151 6.47 6.82 -2.14
N THR A 152 6.06 8.08 -2.17
CA THR A 152 6.38 9.05 -1.11
C THR A 152 5.11 9.69 -0.57
N LYS A 153 4.69 10.81 -1.14
CA LYS A 153 3.62 11.67 -0.62
C LYS A 153 2.27 10.96 -0.47
N GLN A 154 1.91 10.12 -1.44
CA GLN A 154 0.60 9.44 -1.41
C GLN A 154 0.62 8.23 -0.49
N GLU A 155 1.71 7.46 -0.51
CA GLU A 155 1.92 6.35 0.40
C GLU A 155 1.96 6.83 1.87
N GLU A 156 2.72 7.91 2.16
CA GLU A 156 2.79 8.50 3.49
C GLU A 156 1.41 8.90 4.03
N ARG A 157 0.53 9.43 3.17
CA ARG A 157 -0.84 9.76 3.56
C ARG A 157 -1.64 8.52 3.97
N VAL A 158 -1.60 7.45 3.18
CA VAL A 158 -2.28 6.20 3.49
C VAL A 158 -1.72 5.56 4.76
N SER A 159 -0.40 5.52 4.88
CA SER A 159 0.32 5.00 6.07
C SER A 159 -0.01 5.80 7.33
N GLY A 160 -0.05 7.13 7.24
CA GLY A 160 -0.43 8.01 8.34
C GLY A 160 -1.84 7.72 8.84
N MET A 161 -2.81 7.52 7.94
CA MET A 161 -4.19 7.17 8.32
C MET A 161 -4.28 5.77 8.95
N ALA A 162 -3.47 4.81 8.49
CA ALA A 162 -3.35 3.50 9.13
C ALA A 162 -2.79 3.63 10.56
N GLY A 163 -1.79 4.50 10.78
CA GLY A 163 -1.25 4.82 12.09
C GLY A 163 -2.31 5.38 13.06
N ILE A 164 -3.15 6.32 12.59
CA ILE A 164 -4.26 6.84 13.39
C ILE A 164 -5.26 5.73 13.74
N THR A 165 -5.59 4.83 12.79
CA THR A 165 -6.46 3.67 13.05
C THR A 165 -5.86 2.78 14.15
N LYS A 166 -4.55 2.53 14.11
CA LYS A 166 -3.82 1.77 15.12
C LYS A 166 -3.96 2.37 16.51
N ASP A 167 -3.78 3.68 16.63
CA ASP A 167 -3.86 4.36 17.92
C ASP A 167 -5.28 4.33 18.48
N ILE A 168 -6.32 4.54 17.63
CA ILE A 168 -7.72 4.40 18.06
C ILE A 168 -8.01 2.96 18.50
N SER A 169 -7.49 1.95 17.80
CA SER A 169 -7.65 0.54 18.16
C SER A 169 -7.01 0.22 19.50
N LYS A 170 -5.84 0.80 19.79
CA LYS A 170 -5.21 0.71 21.13
C LYS A 170 -6.06 1.39 22.21
N ASP A 171 -6.62 2.57 21.93
CA ASP A 171 -7.49 3.27 22.87
C ASP A 171 -8.74 2.44 23.20
N ILE A 172 -9.33 1.74 22.20
CA ILE A 172 -10.46 0.84 22.42
C ILE A 172 -10.04 -0.38 23.25
N THR A 173 -8.89 -0.98 22.95
CA THR A 173 -8.35 -2.09 23.72
C THR A 173 -8.08 -1.68 25.17
N ALA A 174 -7.50 -0.49 25.36
CA ALA A 174 -7.27 0.07 26.69
C ALA A 174 -8.57 0.36 27.45
N TRP A 175 -9.67 0.67 26.74
CA TRP A 175 -10.98 0.77 27.37
C TRP A 175 -11.41 -0.57 27.98
N PHE A 176 -11.32 -1.69 27.23
CA PHE A 176 -11.66 -3.03 27.74
C PHE A 176 -10.81 -3.38 28.96
N GLU A 177 -9.50 -3.17 28.90
CA GLU A 177 -8.60 -3.45 30.02
C GLU A 177 -8.88 -2.57 31.24
N SER A 178 -9.21 -1.29 31.03
CA SER A 178 -9.57 -0.37 32.12
C SER A 178 -10.88 -0.76 32.80
N GLU A 179 -11.89 -1.15 32.02
CA GLU A 179 -13.20 -1.54 32.57
C GLU A 179 -13.10 -2.85 33.38
N LYS A 180 -12.26 -3.81 32.98
CA LYS A 180 -12.00 -5.03 33.77
C LYS A 180 -11.60 -4.73 35.21
N ASN A 181 -10.87 -3.64 35.46
CA ASN A 181 -10.46 -3.26 36.80
C ASN A 181 -11.62 -2.87 37.73
N ASN A 182 -12.81 -2.60 37.18
CA ASN A 182 -14.02 -2.25 37.93
C ASN A 182 -14.87 -3.48 38.27
N PHE A 183 -14.49 -4.67 37.77
CA PHE A 183 -15.23 -5.92 37.92
C PHE A 183 -14.31 -7.06 38.36
N ASP A 184 -14.86 -8.27 38.49
CA ASP A 184 -14.07 -9.46 38.72
C ASP A 184 -13.13 -9.75 37.55
N TYR A 185 -11.93 -10.26 37.83
CA TYR A 185 -10.91 -10.53 36.84
C TYR A 185 -11.37 -11.43 35.68
N ASP A 186 -12.31 -12.31 35.94
CA ASP A 186 -12.82 -13.29 34.99
C ASP A 186 -13.89 -12.73 34.04
N ILE A 187 -14.29 -11.44 34.17
CA ILE A 187 -15.25 -10.83 33.26
C ILE A 187 -14.76 -10.86 31.81
N THR A 188 -15.59 -11.33 30.90
CA THR A 188 -15.25 -11.45 29.49
C THR A 188 -15.40 -10.11 28.74
N HIS A 189 -14.76 -9.98 27.57
CA HIS A 189 -14.96 -8.82 26.69
C HIS A 189 -16.42 -8.71 26.22
N SER A 190 -17.10 -9.86 26.01
CA SER A 190 -18.52 -9.88 25.65
C SER A 190 -19.39 -9.29 26.76
N GLU A 191 -19.21 -9.71 28.00
CA GLU A 191 -19.95 -9.15 29.12
C GLU A 191 -19.72 -7.67 29.32
N LEU A 192 -18.45 -7.22 29.19
CA LEU A 192 -18.11 -5.79 29.26
C LEU A 192 -18.81 -4.99 28.17
N PHE A 193 -18.70 -5.45 26.92
CA PHE A 193 -19.29 -4.75 25.79
C PHE A 193 -20.83 -4.76 25.86
N ASP A 194 -21.42 -5.89 26.18
CA ASP A 194 -22.88 -6.04 26.13
C ASP A 194 -23.59 -5.29 27.27
N ASN A 195 -23.00 -5.30 28.49
CA ASN A 195 -23.67 -4.82 29.70
C ASN A 195 -23.07 -3.50 30.24
N HIS A 196 -21.83 -3.16 29.89
CA HIS A 196 -21.11 -2.05 30.55
C HIS A 196 -20.53 -1.01 29.57
N LYS A 197 -20.86 -1.09 28.27
CA LYS A 197 -20.45 -0.08 27.29
C LYS A 197 -21.00 1.30 27.67
N ASN A 198 -20.16 2.32 27.54
CA ASN A 198 -20.42 3.66 28.03
C ASN A 198 -20.13 4.74 26.97
N GLN A 199 -20.36 6.00 27.34
CA GLN A 199 -20.16 7.14 26.43
C GLN A 199 -18.70 7.27 25.94
N LYS A 200 -17.70 6.83 26.74
CA LYS A 200 -16.28 6.84 26.33
C LYS A 200 -16.06 5.90 25.16
N LEU A 201 -16.54 4.66 25.25
CA LEU A 201 -16.47 3.70 24.14
C LEU A 201 -17.22 4.21 22.90
N LYS A 202 -18.44 4.77 23.09
CA LYS A 202 -19.19 5.34 21.97
C LYS A 202 -18.43 6.43 21.22
N ASN A 203 -17.73 7.29 21.95
CA ASN A 203 -16.91 8.34 21.35
C ASN A 203 -15.69 7.79 20.61
N LEU A 204 -15.06 6.72 21.14
CA LEU A 204 -13.97 6.01 20.44
C LEU A 204 -14.45 5.37 19.15
N MET A 205 -15.63 4.73 19.15
CA MET A 205 -16.22 4.12 17.94
C MET A 205 -16.54 5.19 16.89
N LYS A 206 -17.10 6.36 17.28
CA LYS A 206 -17.30 7.48 16.34
C LYS A 206 -16.01 8.04 15.78
N ARG A 207 -14.97 8.15 16.60
CA ARG A 207 -13.62 8.56 16.13
C ARG A 207 -13.06 7.54 15.15
N ARG A 208 -13.24 6.23 15.41
CA ARG A 208 -12.86 5.16 14.50
C ARG A 208 -13.62 5.25 13.18
N GLN A 209 -14.93 5.43 13.20
CA GLN A 209 -15.79 5.63 12.02
C GLN A 209 -15.23 6.73 11.11
N SER A 210 -15.07 7.94 11.64
CA SER A 210 -14.58 9.09 10.87
C SER A 210 -13.17 8.89 10.31
N ASN A 211 -12.28 8.21 11.06
CA ASN A 211 -10.95 7.87 10.60
C ASN A 211 -11.00 6.83 9.45
N LEU A 212 -11.83 5.80 9.56
CA LEU A 212 -11.98 4.76 8.53
C LEU A 212 -12.60 5.32 7.25
N GLU A 213 -13.57 6.25 7.32
CA GLU A 213 -14.10 6.97 6.16
C GLU A 213 -12.99 7.72 5.40
N SER A 214 -12.16 8.45 6.12
CA SER A 214 -11.02 9.17 5.53
C SER A 214 -10.00 8.20 4.92
N ARG A 215 -9.71 7.10 5.63
CA ARG A 215 -8.79 6.06 5.17
C ARG A 215 -9.26 5.37 3.89
N VAL A 216 -10.55 5.06 3.77
CA VAL A 216 -11.16 4.50 2.54
C VAL A 216 -10.94 5.44 1.37
N ASN A 217 -11.16 6.75 1.56
CA ASN A 217 -10.98 7.75 0.51
C ASN A 217 -9.50 7.87 0.09
N ASP A 218 -8.58 7.91 1.04
CA ASP A 218 -7.15 8.02 0.74
C ASP A 218 -6.61 6.78 0.00
N ILE A 219 -7.03 5.57 0.41
CA ILE A 219 -6.66 4.33 -0.29
C ILE A 219 -7.26 4.28 -1.71
N ALA A 220 -8.49 4.73 -1.89
CA ALA A 220 -9.13 4.79 -3.20
C ALA A 220 -8.39 5.77 -4.15
N ASN A 221 -7.99 6.94 -3.65
CA ASN A 221 -7.19 7.91 -4.40
C ASN A 221 -5.80 7.35 -4.74
N TYR A 222 -5.15 6.66 -3.80
CA TYR A 222 -3.87 5.99 -4.04
C TYR A 222 -3.99 4.90 -5.11
N LEU A 223 -5.03 4.07 -5.06
CA LEU A 223 -5.31 3.05 -6.07
C LEU A 223 -5.48 3.67 -7.47
N GLN A 224 -6.15 4.80 -7.56
CA GLN A 224 -6.29 5.54 -8.83
C GLN A 224 -4.94 6.04 -9.34
N ALA A 225 -4.09 6.55 -8.46
CA ALA A 225 -2.74 7.02 -8.81
C ALA A 225 -1.86 5.89 -9.32
N LEU A 226 -1.86 4.72 -8.65
CA LEU A 226 -1.15 3.53 -9.12
C LEU A 226 -1.58 3.12 -10.54
N ASN A 227 -2.89 3.07 -10.81
CA ASN A 227 -3.41 2.74 -12.14
C ASN A 227 -2.98 3.76 -13.20
N ASN A 228 -2.94 5.05 -12.87
CA ASN A 228 -2.48 6.09 -13.78
C ASN A 228 -1.00 5.91 -14.14
N VAL A 229 -0.15 5.55 -13.19
CA VAL A 229 1.28 5.29 -13.44
C VAL A 229 1.46 4.08 -14.34
N VAL A 230 0.75 2.97 -14.08
CA VAL A 230 0.80 1.77 -14.94
C VAL A 230 0.37 2.12 -16.38
N LEU A 231 -0.66 2.93 -16.55
CA LEU A 231 -1.11 3.38 -17.87
C LEU A 231 -0.02 4.21 -18.58
N LEU A 232 0.66 5.12 -17.88
CA LEU A 232 1.76 5.90 -18.45
C LEU A 232 2.94 5.00 -18.84
N ILE A 233 3.33 4.05 -17.98
CA ILE A 233 4.38 3.08 -18.29
C ILE A 233 4.02 2.26 -19.53
N SER A 234 2.83 1.68 -19.60
CA SER A 234 2.40 0.85 -20.74
C SER A 234 2.30 1.62 -22.07
N THR A 235 2.15 2.93 -22.00
CA THR A 235 2.09 3.79 -23.19
C THR A 235 3.49 4.09 -23.74
N GLU A 236 4.47 4.26 -22.90
CA GLU A 236 5.82 4.73 -23.27
C GLU A 236 6.87 3.62 -23.34
N TYR A 237 6.69 2.56 -22.56
CA TYR A 237 7.63 1.44 -22.41
C TYR A 237 6.93 0.14 -22.82
N LYS A 238 7.55 -0.59 -23.74
CA LYS A 238 6.99 -1.86 -24.24
C LYS A 238 7.90 -3.00 -23.81
N LYS A 239 7.31 -4.13 -23.41
CA LYS A 239 8.07 -5.39 -23.31
C LYS A 239 8.65 -5.65 -24.70
N LEU A 240 9.97 -5.78 -24.78
CA LEU A 240 10.61 -6.26 -25.99
C LEU A 240 10.15 -7.70 -26.16
N GLU A 241 9.44 -8.00 -27.26
CA GLU A 241 9.13 -9.37 -27.64
C GLU A 241 10.47 -10.04 -27.96
N GLY A 242 10.91 -10.96 -27.06
CA GLY A 242 12.07 -11.81 -27.23
C GLY A 242 11.78 -13.00 -28.13
#